data_39f55497bfa4565d9e5522143a16f911
#
_entry.id   39f55497bfa4565d9e5522143a16f911
#
_cell.length_a   1.000
_cell.length_b   1.000
_cell.length_c   1.000
_cell.angle_alpha   90.00
_cell.angle_beta   90.00
_cell.angle_gamma   90.00
#
_symmetry.space_group_name_H-M   'P 1'
#
loop_
_entity.id
_entity.type
_entity.pdbx_description
1 polymer ?
#
loop_
_entity_poly.entity_id
_entity_poly.type
_entity_poly.pdbx_seq_one_letter_code
_entity_poly.pdbx_strand_id
1 'polypeptide(L)'
;YKDYPLEILPGLTNRLKVMCDADIAEKRRHQGGRILFEHSDGQLDLRTSFYSTVHGQKIVLRLLNRKGRLLDIREIGMAPRMLERFLEQGLQQPSGVLMVTGPTGSGKTTTIYSCISAINSPRISIATAEEPVEAYIDGVAQCSIEPKINLTFEETLRHIVRQDPDVIVIGEIRDSFSAKIAVQAALTGHQVLTTFHTEDSVGGLLRLMNMEIEPFMVSSTVSAVLAQRLLRRYCRHCRTSYRPSPADLRRLGYQAADLLDAEFAGGQGCSQCRHTGYNGRAGVFELLIPNEVIRSAV
;
A
#
# COMPACT_ATOMS: atom_id res chain seq x y z
N TYR A 1 23.26 12.65 0.96
CA TYR A 1 24.09 11.58 1.52
C TYR A 1 25.06 12.21 2.52
N LYS A 2 25.39 11.48 3.56
CA LYS A 2 26.39 11.88 4.55
C LYS A 2 27.34 10.70 4.74
N ASP A 3 28.62 10.96 4.57
CA ASP A 3 29.66 9.97 4.75
C ASP A 3 30.15 10.02 6.20
N TYR A 4 30.43 8.84 6.75
CA TYR A 4 30.97 8.67 8.08
C TYR A 4 32.24 7.82 8.02
N PRO A 5 33.21 8.00 8.91
CA PRO A 5 34.37 7.14 9.02
C PRO A 5 33.95 5.68 9.24
N LEU A 6 34.62 4.75 8.56
CA LEU A 6 34.27 3.31 8.63
C LEU A 6 34.43 2.76 10.04
N GLU A 7 35.29 3.35 10.83
CA GLU A 7 35.62 2.96 12.22
C GLU A 7 34.42 3.03 13.17
N ILE A 8 33.42 3.91 12.87
CA ILE A 8 32.22 4.03 13.71
C ILE A 8 31.18 2.96 13.39
N LEU A 9 31.29 2.28 12.26
CA LEU A 9 30.28 1.31 11.80
C LEU A 9 30.04 0.17 12.81
N PRO A 10 31.07 -0.46 13.42
CA PRO A 10 30.85 -1.51 14.41
C PRO A 10 30.07 -1.01 15.64
N GLY A 11 30.45 0.15 16.16
CA GLY A 11 29.77 0.76 17.31
C GLY A 11 28.32 1.12 17.03
N LEU A 12 28.07 1.72 15.86
CA LEU A 12 26.71 2.06 15.40
C LEU A 12 25.86 0.78 15.22
N THR A 13 26.42 -0.25 14.59
CA THR A 13 25.74 -1.53 14.37
C THR A 13 25.36 -2.17 15.69
N ASN A 14 26.30 -2.25 16.64
CA ASN A 14 26.07 -2.83 17.96
C ASN A 14 24.98 -2.04 18.72
N ARG A 15 25.04 -0.72 18.69
CA ARG A 15 24.03 0.12 19.34
C ARG A 15 22.63 -0.12 18.77
N LEU A 16 22.49 -0.18 17.47
CA LEU A 16 21.21 -0.46 16.81
C LEU A 16 20.70 -1.87 17.13
N LYS A 17 21.58 -2.87 17.21
CA LYS A 17 21.22 -4.24 17.62
C LYS A 17 20.70 -4.27 19.05
N VAL A 18 21.36 -3.60 20.00
CA VAL A 18 20.87 -3.48 21.38
C VAL A 18 19.49 -2.86 21.43
N MET A 19 19.27 -1.78 20.67
CA MET A 19 18.00 -1.05 20.68
C MET A 19 16.83 -1.86 20.12
N CYS A 20 17.06 -2.93 19.36
CA CYS A 20 16.02 -3.77 18.76
C CYS A 20 16.09 -5.23 19.20
N ASP A 21 16.78 -5.53 20.31
CA ASP A 21 16.93 -6.86 20.89
C ASP A 21 17.52 -7.91 19.92
N ALA A 22 18.39 -7.46 19.01
CA ALA A 22 19.11 -8.35 18.11
C ALA A 22 20.43 -8.83 18.74
N ASP A 23 20.88 -10.04 18.35
CA ASP A 23 22.11 -10.62 18.85
C ASP A 23 23.35 -9.85 18.33
N ILE A 24 24.10 -9.24 19.26
CA ILE A 24 25.30 -8.46 18.96
C ILE A 24 26.45 -9.37 18.46
N ALA A 25 26.54 -10.58 19.00
CA ALA A 25 27.61 -11.52 18.68
C ALA A 25 27.46 -12.14 17.28
N GLU A 26 26.21 -12.31 16.83
CA GLU A 26 25.94 -12.88 15.52
C GLU A 26 26.12 -11.84 14.41
N LYS A 27 27.13 -12.05 13.56
CA LYS A 27 27.50 -11.17 12.44
C LYS A 27 27.27 -11.80 11.07
N ARG A 28 27.05 -13.11 11.03
CA ARG A 28 26.95 -13.89 9.78
C ARG A 28 25.53 -14.09 9.29
N ARG A 29 24.55 -14.07 10.21
CA ARG A 29 23.14 -14.24 9.87
C ARG A 29 22.44 -12.90 9.73
N HIS A 30 21.41 -12.87 8.88
CA HIS A 30 20.53 -11.73 8.78
C HIS A 30 19.68 -11.65 10.04
N GLN A 31 19.47 -10.45 10.53
CA GLN A 31 18.67 -10.17 11.71
C GLN A 31 17.73 -9.00 11.43
N GLY A 32 16.69 -8.90 12.19
CA GLY A 32 15.77 -7.77 12.15
C GLY A 32 15.15 -7.54 13.52
N GLY A 33 14.66 -6.32 13.71
CA GLY A 33 14.02 -5.96 14.94
C GLY A 33 13.27 -4.65 14.80
N ARG A 34 12.77 -4.14 15.92
CA ARG A 34 12.01 -2.92 16.00
C ARG A 34 12.59 -2.02 17.08
N ILE A 35 12.77 -0.74 16.78
CA ILE A 35 13.20 0.27 17.71
C ILE A 35 12.04 1.23 17.93
N LEU A 36 11.62 1.38 19.19
CA LEU A 36 10.74 2.47 19.62
C LEU A 36 11.62 3.54 20.26
N PHE A 37 11.65 4.71 19.64
CA PHE A 37 12.48 5.83 20.10
C PHE A 37 11.59 7.02 20.45
N GLU A 38 11.65 7.47 21.70
CA GLU A 38 10.94 8.66 22.15
C GLU A 38 11.73 9.92 21.81
N HIS A 39 11.09 10.87 21.19
CA HIS A 39 11.63 12.18 20.84
C HIS A 39 10.66 13.28 21.30
N SER A 40 11.15 14.52 21.38
CA SER A 40 10.34 15.70 21.76
C SER A 40 9.05 15.85 20.95
N ASP A 41 9.08 15.47 19.69
CA ASP A 41 7.95 15.58 18.75
C ASP A 41 7.08 14.31 18.72
N GLY A 42 7.35 13.32 19.60
CA GLY A 42 6.61 12.08 19.73
C GLY A 42 7.47 10.83 19.59
N GLN A 43 6.81 9.68 19.47
CA GLN A 43 7.47 8.39 19.37
C GLN A 43 7.77 8.04 17.90
N LEU A 44 9.03 7.71 17.62
CA LEU A 44 9.47 7.15 16.34
C LEU A 44 9.46 5.63 16.43
N ASP A 45 8.87 4.97 15.44
CA ASP A 45 8.86 3.53 15.28
C ASP A 45 9.72 3.17 14.07
N LEU A 46 10.79 2.42 14.32
CA LEU A 46 11.78 2.05 13.30
C LEU A 46 11.81 0.53 13.15
N ARG A 47 11.55 0.03 11.95
CA ARG A 47 11.85 -1.36 11.60
C ARG A 47 13.28 -1.43 11.11
N THR A 48 14.10 -2.27 11.77
CA THR A 48 15.51 -2.46 11.43
C THR A 48 15.74 -3.78 10.71
N SER A 49 16.66 -3.77 9.76
CA SER A 49 17.14 -4.97 9.09
C SER A 49 18.66 -4.93 8.98
N PHE A 50 19.30 -5.99 9.46
CA PHE A 50 20.75 -6.20 9.34
C PHE A 50 20.99 -7.28 8.30
N TYR A 51 21.62 -6.90 7.21
CA TYR A 51 21.95 -7.79 6.10
C TYR A 51 23.46 -8.03 6.04
N SER A 52 23.88 -9.26 6.27
CA SER A 52 25.31 -9.63 6.26
C SER A 52 25.82 -9.71 4.82
N THR A 53 26.89 -8.98 4.54
CA THR A 53 27.57 -8.94 3.24
C THR A 53 29.05 -9.27 3.40
N VAL A 54 29.74 -9.48 2.30
CA VAL A 54 31.20 -9.72 2.28
C VAL A 54 32.01 -8.51 2.79
N HIS A 55 31.42 -7.31 2.80
CA HIS A 55 32.07 -6.08 3.28
C HIS A 55 31.60 -5.66 4.68
N GLY A 56 30.81 -6.48 5.37
CA GLY A 56 30.23 -6.18 6.68
C GLY A 56 28.70 -6.16 6.64
N GLN A 57 28.08 -5.64 7.69
CA GLN A 57 26.62 -5.62 7.79
C GLN A 57 26.04 -4.32 7.20
N LYS A 58 25.17 -4.46 6.19
CA LYS A 58 24.31 -3.37 5.72
C LYS A 58 23.10 -3.22 6.66
N ILE A 59 22.80 -2.01 7.06
CA ILE A 59 21.68 -1.72 7.94
C ILE A 59 20.65 -0.89 7.18
N VAL A 60 19.39 -1.30 7.28
CA VAL A 60 18.26 -0.55 6.75
C VAL A 60 17.33 -0.20 7.92
N LEU A 61 17.03 1.09 8.06
CA LEU A 61 16.08 1.61 9.03
C LEU A 61 14.85 2.14 8.27
N ARG A 62 13.69 1.53 8.49
CA ARG A 62 12.42 2.01 7.91
C ARG A 62 11.63 2.72 8.99
N LEU A 63 11.37 3.99 8.77
CA LEU A 63 10.48 4.78 9.62
C LEU A 63 9.02 4.34 9.39
N LEU A 64 8.34 3.97 10.47
CA LEU A 64 6.90 3.72 10.49
C LEU A 64 6.24 4.92 11.17
N ASN A 65 5.46 5.67 10.44
CA ASN A 65 4.76 6.84 11.00
C ASN A 65 3.35 6.42 11.43
N ARG A 66 3.25 5.80 12.61
CA ARG A 66 1.97 5.27 13.13
C ARG A 66 0.95 6.34 13.55
N LYS A 67 1.40 7.57 13.76
CA LYS A 67 0.55 8.73 14.09
C LYS A 67 0.36 9.65 12.87
N GLY A 68 0.74 9.19 11.67
CA GLY A 68 0.57 9.96 10.43
C GLY A 68 -0.90 10.27 10.17
N ARG A 69 -1.17 11.47 9.64
CA ARG A 69 -2.51 11.83 9.17
C ARG A 69 -2.98 10.82 8.12
N LEU A 70 -4.06 10.14 8.40
CA LEU A 70 -4.75 9.35 7.39
C LEU A 70 -5.35 10.30 6.35
N LEU A 71 -5.19 9.98 5.08
CA LEU A 71 -5.79 10.77 4.01
C LEU A 71 -7.28 10.45 3.93
N ASP A 72 -8.09 11.49 3.77
CA ASP A 72 -9.49 11.29 3.36
C ASP A 72 -9.50 10.63 1.97
N ILE A 73 -10.45 9.75 1.73
CA ILE A 73 -10.62 9.06 0.43
C ILE A 73 -10.79 10.05 -0.73
N ARG A 74 -11.28 11.26 -0.46
CA ARG A 74 -11.40 12.34 -1.44
C ARG A 74 -10.06 13.01 -1.76
N GLU A 75 -9.07 12.86 -0.89
CA GLU A 75 -7.74 13.48 -1.04
C GLU A 75 -6.73 12.59 -1.79
N ILE A 76 -7.03 11.30 -2.01
CA ILE A 76 -6.09 10.38 -2.69
C ILE A 76 -5.88 10.70 -4.18
N GLY A 77 -6.77 11.49 -4.78
CA GLY A 77 -6.60 12.03 -6.13
C GLY A 77 -7.35 11.29 -7.24
N MET A 78 -8.39 10.53 -6.92
CA MET A 78 -9.30 9.99 -7.93
C MET A 78 -10.08 11.10 -8.62
N ALA A 79 -10.37 10.92 -9.92
CA ALA A 79 -11.29 11.80 -10.64
C ALA A 79 -12.70 11.71 -9.98
N PRO A 80 -13.45 12.83 -9.88
CA PRO A 80 -14.72 12.86 -9.13
C PRO A 80 -15.72 11.76 -9.52
N ARG A 81 -15.95 11.54 -10.81
CA ARG A 81 -16.84 10.47 -11.30
C ARG A 81 -16.33 9.06 -10.98
N MET A 82 -15.02 8.87 -10.97
CA MET A 82 -14.42 7.59 -10.59
C MET A 82 -14.57 7.34 -9.10
N LEU A 83 -14.35 8.36 -8.27
CA LEU A 83 -14.52 8.29 -6.82
C LEU A 83 -15.98 7.95 -6.45
N GLU A 84 -16.95 8.62 -7.07
CA GLU A 84 -18.37 8.34 -6.87
C GLU A 84 -18.70 6.87 -7.17
N ARG A 85 -18.30 6.37 -8.34
CA ARG A 85 -18.50 4.96 -8.71
C ARG A 85 -17.75 3.99 -7.78
N PHE A 86 -16.55 4.33 -7.36
CA PHE A 86 -15.76 3.52 -6.43
C PHE A 86 -16.43 3.42 -5.06
N LEU A 87 -16.97 4.54 -4.55
CA LEU A 87 -17.68 4.56 -3.28
C LEU A 87 -19.00 3.76 -3.38
N GLU A 88 -19.85 4.07 -4.34
CA GLU A 88 -21.20 3.48 -4.44
C GLU A 88 -21.20 2.01 -4.83
N GLN A 89 -20.35 1.62 -5.82
CA GLN A 89 -20.37 0.29 -6.41
C GLN A 89 -19.27 -0.63 -5.88
N GLY A 90 -18.29 -0.09 -5.18
CA GLY A 90 -17.19 -0.83 -4.58
C GLY A 90 -17.19 -0.83 -3.05
N LEU A 91 -16.96 0.34 -2.45
CA LEU A 91 -16.71 0.45 -1.01
C LEU A 91 -17.98 0.36 -0.15
N GLN A 92 -19.10 0.86 -0.60
CA GLN A 92 -20.38 0.86 0.16
C GLN A 92 -21.23 -0.39 -0.08
N GLN A 93 -20.68 -1.39 -0.75
CA GLN A 93 -21.37 -2.66 -0.92
C GLN A 93 -21.43 -3.41 0.43
N PRO A 94 -22.55 -4.06 0.75
CA PRO A 94 -22.70 -4.76 2.04
C PRO A 94 -21.77 -5.96 2.17
N SER A 95 -21.38 -6.56 1.05
CA SER A 95 -20.44 -7.69 0.99
C SER A 95 -19.69 -7.70 -0.33
N GLY A 96 -18.60 -8.44 -0.38
CA GLY A 96 -17.80 -8.59 -1.59
C GLY A 96 -16.32 -8.32 -1.35
N VAL A 97 -15.50 -8.60 -2.36
CA VAL A 97 -14.05 -8.36 -2.31
C VAL A 97 -13.71 -7.11 -3.10
N LEU A 98 -13.24 -6.09 -2.40
CA LEU A 98 -12.64 -4.89 -2.99
C LEU A 98 -11.14 -5.05 -2.98
N MET A 99 -10.52 -5.01 -4.16
CA MET A 99 -9.09 -5.18 -4.33
C MET A 99 -8.42 -3.87 -4.74
N VAL A 100 -7.35 -3.50 -4.04
CA VAL A 100 -6.45 -2.41 -4.46
C VAL A 100 -5.15 -3.02 -4.96
N THR A 101 -4.81 -2.79 -6.22
CA THR A 101 -3.64 -3.39 -6.86
C THR A 101 -2.64 -2.37 -7.37
N GLY A 102 -1.41 -2.81 -7.57
CA GLY A 102 -0.31 -2.00 -8.06
C GLY A 102 1.05 -2.46 -7.50
N PRO A 103 2.16 -1.96 -8.03
CA PRO A 103 3.50 -2.31 -7.56
C PRO A 103 3.76 -1.84 -6.13
N THR A 104 4.89 -2.25 -5.59
CA THR A 104 5.38 -1.72 -4.31
C THR A 104 5.55 -0.21 -4.39
N GLY A 105 5.07 0.50 -3.37
CA GLY A 105 5.14 1.97 -3.32
C GLY A 105 4.09 2.70 -4.15
N SER A 106 3.09 2.03 -4.72
CA SER A 106 1.97 2.66 -5.43
C SER A 106 0.93 3.31 -4.53
N GLY A 107 1.04 3.15 -3.19
CA GLY A 107 0.15 3.78 -2.21
C GLY A 107 -1.05 2.92 -1.80
N LYS A 108 -1.03 1.60 -2.05
CA LYS A 108 -2.14 0.67 -1.73
C LYS A 108 -2.59 0.76 -0.26
N THR A 109 -1.65 0.68 0.68
CA THR A 109 -1.94 0.79 2.12
C THR A 109 -2.64 2.12 2.45
N THR A 110 -2.16 3.24 1.86
CA THR A 110 -2.79 4.55 2.04
C THR A 110 -4.26 4.52 1.57
N THR A 111 -4.52 3.93 0.41
CA THR A 111 -5.88 3.82 -0.14
C THR A 111 -6.76 2.91 0.72
N ILE A 112 -6.27 1.74 1.16
CA ILE A 112 -7.01 0.86 2.08
C ILE A 112 -7.34 1.59 3.39
N TYR A 113 -6.38 2.31 3.97
CA TYR A 113 -6.62 3.07 5.21
C TYR A 113 -7.60 4.22 5.01
N SER A 114 -7.56 4.89 3.84
CA SER A 114 -8.58 5.89 3.47
C SER A 114 -9.96 5.27 3.31
N CYS A 115 -10.05 4.04 2.76
CA CYS A 115 -11.31 3.28 2.69
C CYS A 115 -11.82 2.94 4.09
N ILE A 116 -10.96 2.38 4.95
CA ILE A 116 -11.32 2.07 6.34
C ILE A 116 -11.85 3.33 7.04
N SER A 117 -11.11 4.45 6.95
CA SER A 117 -11.52 5.72 7.57
C SER A 117 -12.85 6.24 7.06
N ALA A 118 -13.17 5.98 5.78
CA ALA A 118 -14.43 6.45 5.16
C ALA A 118 -15.65 5.65 5.63
N ILE A 119 -15.49 4.36 6.00
CA ILE A 119 -16.58 3.49 6.45
C ILE A 119 -16.60 3.28 7.96
N ASN A 120 -15.53 3.63 8.67
CA ASN A 120 -15.41 3.41 10.11
C ASN A 120 -16.47 4.19 10.88
N SER A 121 -17.26 3.47 11.65
CA SER A 121 -18.27 4.03 12.54
C SER A 121 -18.51 3.11 13.74
N PRO A 122 -19.08 3.59 14.85
CA PRO A 122 -19.38 2.76 16.01
C PRO A 122 -20.37 1.60 15.75
N ARG A 123 -20.96 1.54 14.55
CA ARG A 123 -21.94 0.52 14.15
C ARG A 123 -21.31 -0.56 13.25
N ILE A 124 -20.07 -0.41 12.84
CA ILE A 124 -19.40 -1.30 11.90
C ILE A 124 -18.18 -1.90 12.60
N SER A 125 -18.15 -3.21 12.73
CA SER A 125 -17.03 -3.96 13.26
C SER A 125 -15.99 -4.18 12.15
N ILE A 126 -14.80 -3.59 12.30
CA ILE A 126 -13.71 -3.72 11.32
C ILE A 126 -12.55 -4.45 11.97
N ALA A 127 -12.11 -5.55 11.35
CA ALA A 127 -10.94 -6.28 11.78
C ALA A 127 -9.89 -6.38 10.67
N THR A 128 -8.60 -6.26 11.02
CA THR A 128 -7.51 -6.31 10.04
C THR A 128 -6.45 -7.36 10.37
N ALA A 129 -5.84 -7.92 9.34
CA ALA A 129 -4.64 -8.74 9.40
C ALA A 129 -3.56 -8.12 8.50
N GLU A 130 -2.49 -7.58 9.09
CA GLU A 130 -1.49 -6.75 8.40
C GLU A 130 -0.05 -7.18 8.74
N GLU A 131 0.90 -7.00 7.84
CA GLU A 131 2.32 -7.33 8.06
C GLU A 131 3.26 -6.18 7.66
N PRO A 132 3.51 -5.24 8.57
CA PRO A 132 2.86 -4.95 9.85
C PRO A 132 1.72 -3.90 9.70
N VAL A 133 1.05 -3.58 10.82
CA VAL A 133 0.20 -2.38 10.92
C VAL A 133 1.05 -1.13 10.75
N GLU A 134 0.73 -0.29 9.75
CA GLU A 134 1.51 0.92 9.41
C GLU A 134 1.04 2.17 10.18
N ALA A 135 -0.26 2.27 10.46
CA ALA A 135 -0.82 3.34 11.29
C ALA A 135 -2.01 2.82 12.11
N TYR A 136 -2.24 3.43 13.27
CA TYR A 136 -3.37 3.07 14.12
C TYR A 136 -4.64 3.83 13.70
N ILE A 137 -5.76 3.10 13.68
CA ILE A 137 -7.08 3.66 13.38
C ILE A 137 -7.98 3.37 14.56
N ASP A 138 -8.46 4.42 15.21
CA ASP A 138 -9.35 4.28 16.36
C ASP A 138 -10.64 3.56 15.98
N GLY A 139 -11.09 2.64 16.83
CA GLY A 139 -12.30 1.85 16.58
C GLY A 139 -12.11 0.64 15.66
N VAL A 140 -10.89 0.35 15.21
CA VAL A 140 -10.57 -0.79 14.34
C VAL A 140 -9.73 -1.82 15.10
N ALA A 141 -10.10 -3.10 15.02
CA ALA A 141 -9.34 -4.21 15.58
C ALA A 141 -8.19 -4.61 14.64
N GLN A 142 -7.03 -3.97 14.79
CA GLN A 142 -5.88 -4.18 13.92
C GLN A 142 -4.92 -5.23 14.51
N CYS A 143 -4.74 -6.35 13.79
CA CYS A 143 -3.77 -7.39 14.12
C CYS A 143 -2.51 -7.23 13.25
N SER A 144 -1.35 -7.08 13.93
CA SER A 144 -0.04 -7.08 13.26
C SER A 144 0.58 -8.46 13.33
N ILE A 145 0.82 -9.06 12.20
CA ILE A 145 1.47 -10.38 12.08
C ILE A 145 2.87 -10.34 12.67
N GLU A 146 3.19 -11.30 13.55
CA GLU A 146 4.49 -11.42 14.23
C GLU A 146 4.94 -12.90 14.26
N PRO A 147 5.63 -13.38 13.21
CA PRO A 147 6.02 -14.79 13.10
C PRO A 147 6.93 -15.29 14.24
N LYS A 148 7.64 -14.38 14.92
CA LYS A 148 8.53 -14.75 16.04
C LYS A 148 7.78 -15.36 17.22
N ILE A 149 6.52 -15.01 17.40
CA ILE A 149 5.64 -15.57 18.45
C ILE A 149 4.58 -16.53 17.87
N ASN A 150 4.81 -17.05 16.68
CA ASN A 150 3.89 -17.89 15.91
C ASN A 150 2.55 -17.23 15.54
N LEU A 151 2.42 -15.91 15.66
CA LEU A 151 1.27 -15.18 15.14
C LEU A 151 1.41 -15.02 13.63
N THR A 152 0.99 -16.07 12.91
CA THR A 152 1.10 -16.14 11.45
C THR A 152 -0.11 -15.52 10.77
N PHE A 153 0.05 -15.23 9.48
CA PHE A 153 -1.05 -14.71 8.66
C PHE A 153 -2.20 -15.73 8.58
N GLU A 154 -1.86 -17.00 8.39
CA GLU A 154 -2.83 -18.10 8.31
C GLU A 154 -3.65 -18.23 9.59
N GLU A 155 -2.98 -18.24 10.75
CA GLU A 155 -3.65 -18.31 12.05
C GLU A 155 -4.58 -17.12 12.26
N THR A 156 -4.08 -15.91 12.00
CA THR A 156 -4.88 -14.67 12.15
C THR A 156 -6.12 -14.72 11.27
N LEU A 157 -6.01 -15.14 10.01
CA LEU A 157 -7.16 -15.24 9.11
C LEU A 157 -8.19 -16.28 9.54
N ARG A 158 -7.76 -17.40 10.16
CA ARG A 158 -8.69 -18.39 10.73
C ARG A 158 -9.48 -17.84 11.91
N HIS A 159 -8.92 -16.88 12.65
CA HIS A 159 -9.55 -16.29 13.82
C HIS A 159 -10.37 -15.05 13.52
N ILE A 160 -9.96 -14.25 12.52
CA ILE A 160 -10.60 -12.95 12.18
C ILE A 160 -12.09 -13.13 11.83
N VAL A 161 -12.43 -14.18 11.08
CA VAL A 161 -13.82 -14.48 10.67
C VAL A 161 -14.74 -14.88 11.84
N ARG A 162 -14.16 -15.15 13.02
CA ARG A 162 -14.89 -15.49 14.25
C ARG A 162 -15.06 -14.30 15.19
N GLN A 163 -14.61 -13.12 14.78
CA GLN A 163 -14.71 -11.89 15.57
C GLN A 163 -15.99 -11.10 15.28
N ASP A 164 -16.93 -11.71 14.54
CA ASP A 164 -18.17 -11.09 14.07
C ASP A 164 -17.93 -9.74 13.39
N PRO A 165 -17.00 -9.68 12.39
CA PRO A 165 -16.69 -8.44 11.71
C PRO A 165 -17.68 -8.17 10.58
N ASP A 166 -18.08 -6.93 10.37
CA ASP A 166 -18.76 -6.51 9.14
C ASP A 166 -17.76 -6.36 8.00
N VAL A 167 -16.54 -5.89 8.32
CA VAL A 167 -15.47 -5.64 7.35
C VAL A 167 -14.19 -6.33 7.78
N ILE A 168 -13.61 -7.09 6.85
CA ILE A 168 -12.33 -7.78 7.03
C ILE A 168 -11.29 -7.12 6.12
N VAL A 169 -10.17 -6.70 6.68
CA VAL A 169 -9.05 -6.18 5.91
C VAL A 169 -7.91 -7.19 5.90
N ILE A 170 -7.61 -7.70 4.73
CA ILE A 170 -6.47 -8.58 4.50
C ILE A 170 -5.38 -7.75 3.84
N GLY A 171 -4.31 -7.46 4.56
CA GLY A 171 -3.25 -6.54 4.12
C GLY A 171 -2.75 -6.83 2.71
N GLU A 172 -2.51 -8.11 2.41
CA GLU A 172 -2.26 -8.59 1.05
C GLU A 172 -2.61 -10.08 0.90
N ILE A 173 -3.05 -10.48 -0.29
CA ILE A 173 -3.23 -11.89 -0.65
C ILE A 173 -2.00 -12.37 -1.41
N ARG A 174 -1.28 -13.35 -0.83
CA ARG A 174 -0.05 -13.91 -1.39
C ARG A 174 -0.23 -15.33 -1.93
N ASP A 175 -1.18 -16.08 -1.40
CA ASP A 175 -1.37 -17.52 -1.63
C ASP A 175 -2.85 -17.91 -1.76
N SER A 176 -3.08 -19.15 -2.20
CA SER A 176 -4.43 -19.70 -2.39
C SER A 176 -5.22 -19.79 -1.08
N PHE A 177 -4.56 -19.95 0.08
CA PHE A 177 -5.24 -20.02 1.36
C PHE A 177 -5.90 -18.69 1.72
N SER A 178 -5.13 -17.59 1.69
CA SER A 178 -5.65 -16.26 1.96
C SER A 178 -6.70 -15.80 0.94
N ALA A 179 -6.54 -16.21 -0.33
CA ALA A 179 -7.52 -15.96 -1.38
C ALA A 179 -8.84 -16.68 -1.11
N LYS A 180 -8.78 -17.97 -0.73
CA LYS A 180 -9.98 -18.77 -0.38
C LYS A 180 -10.73 -18.18 0.81
N ILE A 181 -10.03 -17.76 1.86
CA ILE A 181 -10.67 -17.11 3.02
C ILE A 181 -11.34 -15.79 2.63
N ALA A 182 -10.66 -14.94 1.84
CA ALA A 182 -11.24 -13.67 1.38
C ALA A 182 -12.54 -13.86 0.61
N VAL A 183 -12.56 -14.81 -0.34
CA VAL A 183 -13.72 -15.12 -1.16
C VAL A 183 -14.84 -15.76 -0.34
N GLN A 184 -14.51 -16.70 0.56
CA GLN A 184 -15.48 -17.32 1.45
C GLN A 184 -16.13 -16.33 2.42
N ALA A 185 -15.34 -15.41 2.98
CA ALA A 185 -15.87 -14.34 3.83
C ALA A 185 -16.85 -13.44 3.05
N ALA A 186 -16.50 -13.09 1.81
CA ALA A 186 -17.39 -12.32 0.95
C ALA A 186 -18.70 -13.06 0.60
N LEU A 187 -18.63 -14.36 0.34
CA LEU A 187 -19.82 -15.21 0.10
C LEU A 187 -20.73 -15.32 1.33
N THR A 188 -20.15 -15.24 2.53
CA THR A 188 -20.90 -15.31 3.79
C THR A 188 -21.38 -13.95 4.30
N GLY A 189 -21.27 -12.90 3.47
CA GLY A 189 -21.87 -11.58 3.74
C GLY A 189 -20.93 -10.53 4.28
N HIS A 190 -19.62 -10.80 4.37
CA HIS A 190 -18.64 -9.83 4.83
C HIS A 190 -18.11 -8.95 3.67
N GLN A 191 -17.80 -7.71 3.97
CA GLN A 191 -17.01 -6.90 3.05
C GLN A 191 -15.51 -7.17 3.30
N VAL A 192 -14.78 -7.50 2.25
CA VAL A 192 -13.33 -7.78 2.31
C VAL A 192 -12.56 -6.73 1.53
N LEU A 193 -11.65 -6.04 2.21
CA LEU A 193 -10.71 -5.11 1.58
C LEU A 193 -9.32 -5.77 1.53
N THR A 194 -8.69 -5.78 0.37
CA THR A 194 -7.37 -6.41 0.25
C THR A 194 -6.47 -5.75 -0.78
N THR A 195 -5.19 -6.14 -0.79
CA THR A 195 -4.25 -5.68 -1.82
C THR A 195 -3.62 -6.82 -2.61
N PHE A 196 -3.27 -6.49 -3.84
CA PHE A 196 -2.51 -7.35 -4.74
C PHE A 196 -1.31 -6.63 -5.37
N HIS A 197 -0.39 -7.41 -5.90
CA HIS A 197 0.74 -6.92 -6.69
C HIS A 197 0.55 -7.29 -8.16
N THR A 198 -0.47 -6.70 -8.82
CA THR A 198 -0.68 -6.81 -10.27
C THR A 198 -0.55 -5.44 -10.93
N GLU A 199 -0.34 -5.41 -12.22
CA GLU A 199 -0.06 -4.17 -12.93
C GLU A 199 -1.31 -3.36 -13.23
N ASP A 200 -2.42 -4.02 -13.48
CA ASP A 200 -3.71 -3.44 -13.86
C ASP A 200 -4.88 -4.12 -13.13
N SER A 201 -6.09 -3.64 -13.37
CA SER A 201 -7.30 -4.14 -12.70
C SER A 201 -7.71 -5.52 -13.21
N VAL A 202 -7.51 -5.83 -14.48
CA VAL A 202 -7.81 -7.15 -15.07
C VAL A 202 -6.86 -8.21 -14.49
N GLY A 203 -5.57 -7.87 -14.38
CA GLY A 203 -4.59 -8.73 -13.73
C GLY A 203 -4.95 -9.12 -12.30
N GLY A 204 -5.69 -8.26 -11.58
CA GLY A 204 -6.23 -8.57 -10.25
C GLY A 204 -7.21 -9.74 -10.28
N LEU A 205 -8.15 -9.77 -11.22
CA LEU A 205 -9.09 -10.89 -11.40
C LEU A 205 -8.36 -12.17 -11.81
N LEU A 206 -7.49 -12.07 -12.82
CA LEU A 206 -6.70 -13.21 -13.30
C LEU A 206 -5.82 -13.79 -12.18
N ARG A 207 -5.31 -12.95 -11.28
CA ARG A 207 -4.51 -13.42 -10.15
C ARG A 207 -5.31 -14.26 -9.18
N LEU A 208 -6.57 -13.89 -8.88
CA LEU A 208 -7.46 -14.73 -8.06
C LEU A 208 -7.75 -16.07 -8.73
N MET A 209 -8.06 -16.10 -10.01
CA MET A 209 -8.29 -17.33 -10.77
C MET A 209 -7.05 -18.24 -10.74
N ASN A 210 -5.85 -17.67 -10.89
CA ASN A 210 -4.58 -18.41 -10.80
C ASN A 210 -4.26 -18.94 -9.38
N MET A 211 -5.01 -18.50 -8.36
CA MET A 211 -4.92 -18.99 -6.98
C MET A 211 -5.95 -20.10 -6.68
N GLU A 212 -6.40 -20.80 -7.70
CA GLU A 212 -7.36 -21.92 -7.57
C GLU A 212 -8.72 -21.48 -6.99
N ILE A 213 -9.14 -20.27 -7.27
CA ILE A 213 -10.48 -19.79 -6.96
C ILE A 213 -11.36 -20.04 -8.19
N GLU A 214 -12.45 -20.74 -7.97
CA GLU A 214 -13.42 -21.05 -9.02
C GLU A 214 -13.93 -19.76 -9.71
N PRO A 215 -13.97 -19.70 -11.04
CA PRO A 215 -14.39 -18.51 -11.78
C PRO A 215 -15.73 -17.94 -11.31
N PHE A 216 -16.71 -18.79 -11.05
CA PHE A 216 -18.03 -18.34 -10.57
C PHE A 216 -17.95 -17.64 -9.20
N MET A 217 -17.02 -18.06 -8.32
CA MET A 217 -16.80 -17.40 -7.04
C MET A 217 -16.17 -16.01 -7.25
N VAL A 218 -15.19 -15.90 -8.15
CA VAL A 218 -14.59 -14.60 -8.49
C VAL A 218 -15.66 -13.67 -9.06
N SER A 219 -16.44 -14.13 -10.03
CA SER A 219 -17.48 -13.32 -10.69
C SER A 219 -18.59 -12.88 -9.73
N SER A 220 -18.93 -13.70 -8.74
CA SER A 220 -20.00 -13.40 -7.76
C SER A 220 -19.54 -12.54 -6.59
N THR A 221 -18.27 -12.61 -6.19
CA THR A 221 -17.79 -11.93 -4.98
C THR A 221 -17.03 -10.65 -5.22
N VAL A 222 -16.31 -10.50 -6.33
CA VAL A 222 -15.53 -9.27 -6.56
C VAL A 222 -16.44 -8.09 -6.81
N SER A 223 -16.39 -7.10 -5.92
CA SER A 223 -17.15 -5.84 -6.03
C SER A 223 -16.40 -4.80 -6.87
N ALA A 224 -15.10 -4.64 -6.65
CA ALA A 224 -14.28 -3.69 -7.40
C ALA A 224 -12.80 -4.10 -7.41
N VAL A 225 -12.10 -3.71 -8.48
CA VAL A 225 -10.63 -3.74 -8.54
C VAL A 225 -10.13 -2.36 -8.90
N LEU A 226 -9.32 -1.77 -8.01
CA LEU A 226 -8.70 -0.47 -8.18
C LEU A 226 -7.20 -0.64 -8.40
N ALA A 227 -6.73 -0.50 -9.63
CA ALA A 227 -5.30 -0.44 -9.91
C ALA A 227 -4.78 0.98 -9.76
N GLN A 228 -3.59 1.13 -9.18
CA GLN A 228 -3.03 2.45 -8.91
C GLN A 228 -1.52 2.54 -9.08
N ARG A 229 -1.08 3.74 -9.45
CA ARG A 229 0.32 4.17 -9.53
C ARG A 229 0.48 5.52 -8.84
N LEU A 230 1.69 5.82 -8.38
CA LEU A 230 2.05 7.14 -7.88
C LEU A 230 3.04 7.81 -8.83
N LEU A 231 2.70 9.00 -9.28
CA LEU A 231 3.56 9.87 -10.04
C LEU A 231 4.12 10.97 -9.12
N ARG A 232 5.36 11.39 -9.37
CA ARG A 232 5.95 12.54 -8.68
C ARG A 232 5.27 13.84 -9.17
N ARG A 233 4.91 14.71 -8.25
CA ARG A 233 4.36 16.03 -8.58
C ARG A 233 5.48 17.04 -8.73
N TYR A 234 5.42 17.88 -9.74
CA TYR A 234 6.35 19.00 -9.86
C TYR A 234 6.21 19.94 -8.66
N CYS A 235 7.34 20.43 -8.18
CA CYS A 235 7.39 21.40 -7.10
C CYS A 235 6.72 22.70 -7.52
N ARG A 236 5.74 23.16 -6.76
CA ARG A 236 4.97 24.37 -7.05
C ARG A 236 5.86 25.64 -7.06
N HIS A 237 6.96 25.65 -6.29
CA HIS A 237 7.86 26.80 -6.15
C HIS A 237 8.84 26.95 -7.31
N CYS A 238 9.17 25.89 -8.04
CA CYS A 238 10.11 25.91 -9.16
C CYS A 238 9.54 25.31 -10.44
N ARG A 239 8.21 25.18 -10.51
CA ARG A 239 7.51 24.74 -11.73
C ARG A 239 7.66 25.83 -12.78
N THR A 240 8.09 25.45 -13.99
CA THR A 240 8.18 26.31 -15.17
C THR A 240 7.44 25.66 -16.33
N SER A 241 6.94 26.49 -17.23
CA SER A 241 6.38 26.00 -18.48
C SER A 241 7.47 25.34 -19.31
N TYR A 242 7.11 24.27 -19.97
CA TYR A 242 8.01 23.48 -20.79
C TYR A 242 7.29 23.11 -22.10
N ARG A 243 8.00 23.19 -23.21
CA ARG A 243 7.49 22.70 -24.50
C ARG A 243 8.23 21.41 -24.85
N PRO A 244 7.50 20.27 -24.90
CA PRO A 244 8.10 19.01 -25.29
C PRO A 244 8.58 19.05 -26.74
N SER A 245 9.65 18.34 -27.02
CA SER A 245 10.12 18.19 -28.40
C SER A 245 9.14 17.29 -29.19
N PRO A 246 9.08 17.44 -30.54
CA PRO A 246 8.29 16.52 -31.36
C PRO A 246 8.70 15.05 -31.21
N ALA A 247 9.94 14.78 -30.83
CA ALA A 247 10.43 13.45 -30.54
C ALA A 247 9.83 12.89 -29.23
N ASP A 248 9.72 13.72 -28.19
CA ASP A 248 9.10 13.31 -26.92
C ASP A 248 7.61 13.01 -27.09
N LEU A 249 6.90 13.83 -27.87
CA LEU A 249 5.49 13.62 -28.16
C LEU A 249 5.27 12.30 -28.92
N ARG A 250 6.09 12.03 -29.95
CA ARG A 250 6.01 10.75 -30.70
C ARG A 250 6.28 9.54 -29.79
N ARG A 251 7.23 9.65 -28.85
CA ARG A 251 7.50 8.58 -27.86
C ARG A 251 6.30 8.27 -26.98
N LEU A 252 5.45 9.28 -26.72
CA LEU A 252 4.23 9.14 -25.93
C LEU A 252 3.00 8.76 -26.80
N GLY A 253 3.18 8.59 -28.12
CA GLY A 253 2.09 8.24 -29.04
C GLY A 253 1.20 9.41 -29.44
N TYR A 254 1.61 10.67 -29.15
CA TYR A 254 0.87 11.86 -29.52
C TYR A 254 1.49 12.63 -30.69
N GLN A 255 0.63 13.28 -31.46
CA GLN A 255 1.06 14.30 -32.41
C GLN A 255 0.92 15.71 -31.79
N ALA A 256 1.69 16.68 -32.27
CA ALA A 256 1.62 18.05 -31.76
C ALA A 256 0.20 18.66 -31.88
N ALA A 257 -0.53 18.24 -32.91
CA ALA A 257 -1.90 18.69 -33.15
C ALA A 257 -2.90 18.20 -32.08
N ASP A 258 -2.62 17.05 -31.43
CA ASP A 258 -3.51 16.49 -30.40
C ASP A 258 -3.40 17.23 -29.07
N LEU A 259 -2.39 18.12 -28.92
CA LEU A 259 -2.01 18.72 -27.66
C LEU A 259 -1.90 20.25 -27.74
N LEU A 260 -2.67 20.88 -28.65
CA LEU A 260 -2.63 22.34 -28.87
C LEU A 260 -2.90 23.15 -27.60
N ASP A 261 -3.81 22.67 -26.75
CA ASP A 261 -4.21 23.34 -25.51
C ASP A 261 -3.54 22.72 -24.25
N ALA A 262 -2.58 21.81 -24.43
CA ALA A 262 -1.92 21.16 -23.31
C ALA A 262 -0.81 22.02 -22.71
N GLU A 263 -0.88 22.24 -21.40
CA GLU A 263 0.17 22.87 -20.63
C GLU A 263 1.17 21.84 -20.12
N PHE A 264 2.40 21.93 -20.57
CA PHE A 264 3.50 21.13 -20.06
C PHE A 264 4.31 21.91 -19.03
N ALA A 265 4.74 21.20 -17.99
CA ALA A 265 5.56 21.80 -16.94
C ALA A 265 6.74 20.90 -16.60
N GLY A 266 7.82 21.53 -16.16
CA GLY A 266 8.99 20.90 -15.58
C GLY A 266 9.37 21.55 -14.26
N GLY A 267 10.11 20.85 -13.41
CA GLY A 267 10.65 21.40 -12.17
C GLY A 267 12.15 21.66 -12.31
N GLN A 268 12.59 22.90 -12.16
CA GLN A 268 14.02 23.26 -12.26
C GLN A 268 14.84 22.85 -11.02
N GLY A 269 14.19 22.66 -9.89
CA GLY A 269 14.84 22.41 -8.60
C GLY A 269 15.04 23.71 -7.79
N CYS A 270 14.71 23.65 -6.49
CA CYS A 270 14.91 24.74 -5.54
C CYS A 270 15.14 24.19 -4.13
N SER A 271 15.44 25.04 -3.15
CA SER A 271 15.65 24.62 -1.76
C SER A 271 14.43 23.88 -1.16
N GLN A 272 13.21 24.29 -1.52
CA GLN A 272 11.96 23.68 -1.04
C GLN A 272 11.80 22.22 -1.49
N CYS A 273 12.26 21.87 -2.67
CA CYS A 273 12.23 20.50 -3.18
C CYS A 273 13.60 19.80 -3.08
N ARG A 274 14.54 20.35 -2.34
CA ARG A 274 15.93 19.85 -2.22
C ARG A 274 16.57 19.63 -3.59
N HIS A 275 16.36 20.58 -4.49
CA HIS A 275 16.87 20.61 -5.87
C HIS A 275 16.41 19.44 -6.76
N THR A 276 15.39 18.69 -6.37
CA THR A 276 14.86 17.55 -7.15
C THR A 276 13.89 17.96 -8.25
N GLY A 277 13.32 19.16 -8.19
CA GLY A 277 12.23 19.60 -9.07
C GLY A 277 10.86 19.04 -8.71
N TYR A 278 10.78 18.11 -7.73
CA TYR A 278 9.54 17.41 -7.35
C TYR A 278 9.22 17.60 -5.87
N ASN A 279 7.93 17.70 -5.55
CA ASN A 279 7.43 17.74 -4.18
C ASN A 279 6.06 17.08 -4.08
N GLY A 280 6.00 15.95 -3.33
CA GLY A 280 4.81 15.13 -3.19
C GLY A 280 4.57 14.18 -4.35
N ARG A 281 3.45 13.48 -4.29
CA ARG A 281 3.02 12.47 -5.26
C ARG A 281 1.55 12.67 -5.62
N ALA A 282 1.14 12.18 -6.78
CA ALA A 282 -0.25 12.13 -7.22
C ALA A 282 -0.59 10.70 -7.60
N GLY A 283 -1.78 10.23 -7.22
CA GLY A 283 -2.30 8.94 -7.64
C GLY A 283 -2.81 8.99 -9.08
N VAL A 284 -2.58 7.91 -9.81
CA VAL A 284 -3.25 7.60 -11.08
C VAL A 284 -3.94 6.27 -10.89
N PHE A 285 -5.19 6.19 -11.31
CA PHE A 285 -6.09 5.09 -10.97
C PHE A 285 -6.77 4.51 -12.20
N GLU A 286 -7.00 3.22 -12.18
CA GLU A 286 -7.83 2.46 -13.08
C GLU A 286 -8.84 1.69 -12.24
N LEU A 287 -10.13 1.86 -12.52
CA LEU A 287 -11.22 1.24 -11.77
C LEU A 287 -11.98 0.25 -12.66
N LEU A 288 -12.04 -0.99 -12.22
CA LEU A 288 -12.86 -2.03 -12.79
C LEU A 288 -13.98 -2.36 -11.79
N ILE A 289 -15.23 -2.19 -12.21
CA ILE A 289 -16.43 -2.68 -11.53
C ILE A 289 -16.99 -3.81 -12.40
N PRO A 290 -17.05 -5.07 -11.92
CA PRO A 290 -17.56 -6.16 -12.71
C PRO A 290 -19.04 -5.98 -13.01
N ASN A 291 -19.38 -5.80 -14.29
CA ASN A 291 -20.74 -5.83 -14.80
C ASN A 291 -21.12 -7.24 -15.29
N GLU A 292 -22.34 -7.43 -15.77
CA GLU A 292 -22.81 -8.75 -16.25
C GLU A 292 -21.94 -9.32 -17.37
N VAL A 293 -21.43 -8.47 -18.27
CA VAL A 293 -20.54 -8.89 -19.37
C VAL A 293 -19.22 -9.42 -18.81
N ILE A 294 -18.62 -8.71 -17.86
CA ILE A 294 -17.37 -9.15 -17.20
C ILE A 294 -17.61 -10.41 -16.39
N ARG A 295 -18.71 -10.46 -15.63
CA ARG A 295 -19.06 -11.63 -14.81
C ARG A 295 -19.28 -12.90 -15.63
N SER A 296 -19.83 -12.76 -16.84
CA SER A 296 -20.02 -13.89 -17.77
C SER A 296 -18.76 -14.25 -18.57
N ALA A 297 -17.77 -13.38 -18.59
CA ALA A 297 -16.49 -13.64 -19.28
C ALA A 297 -15.43 -14.25 -18.35
N VAL A 298 -15.63 -14.18 -17.04
CA VAL A 298 -14.82 -14.82 -16.00
C VAL A 298 -15.31 -16.23 -15.71
#